data_b882c9f93078a3639ed9a0e3fd7d439c
#
_entry.id   b882c9f93078a3639ed9a0e3fd7d439c
#
_cell.length_a   1.000
_cell.length_b   1.000
_cell.length_c   1.000
_cell.angle_alpha   90.00
_cell.angle_beta   90.00
_cell.angle_gamma   90.00
#
_symmetry.space_group_name_H-M   'P 1'
#
loop_
_entity.id
_entity.type
_entity.pdbx_description
1 polymer ?
#
loop_
_entity_poly.entity_id
_entity_poly.type
_entity_poly.pdbx_seq_one_letter_code
_entity_poly.pdbx_strand_id
1 'polypeptide(L)'
;MLGVEAFRVEVGRGSDGGIVMSGSVEASVGRLTLIGSGWHPTLFRSEAEALAGPFDFVHPRIVVTESENPNLPIRLARAALLDDVLLHGQSSAPVEPATLAEKIAEWATSHLPEGTFAIRPRRLGTGLAGFSKSAIAQAAGHLIADNTHTVDLESPENEIVVILAGPEGPSNHPDPLVNSPPVVVWGLRSTDWNRVRWGGRQPMERPFFQPVSLEPRLARLLISLGHRTDSEPTTVIDPFCGTGGIAIEAMLAGLAVLASDLDPRMVAGTKQNLKWASEELCGQYETTWDVQEIGVEFTPDAWGRVSGSIFAFDPPYGRNAWKSEDGYQLFLKACSAARAIDDTGSLCTLLPTDPAIFSEDSDELPDPLVMGKPWSKIVDHMLERGWRVVLTAPVKVHRSLARLVVVAHPSH
;
A
#
# COMPACT_ATOMS: atom_id res chain seq x y z
N MET A 1 29.01 20.84 -1.14
CA MET A 1 29.33 19.53 -0.50
C MET A 1 28.34 19.34 0.63
N LEU A 2 27.26 18.67 0.38
CA LEU A 2 26.31 18.19 1.40
C LEU A 2 26.27 16.67 1.21
N GLY A 3 26.88 15.99 2.18
CA GLY A 3 27.03 14.53 2.14
C GLY A 3 25.68 13.84 2.29
N VAL A 4 25.44 12.89 1.42
CA VAL A 4 24.40 11.90 1.55
C VAL A 4 24.94 10.84 2.50
N GLU A 5 24.61 10.92 3.79
CA GLU A 5 24.88 9.82 4.71
C GLU A 5 23.79 8.76 4.59
N ALA A 6 24.24 7.53 4.37
CA ALA A 6 23.40 6.35 4.20
C ALA A 6 22.58 6.06 5.47
N PHE A 7 21.30 5.76 5.30
CA PHE A 7 20.41 5.32 6.35
C PHE A 7 20.82 3.96 6.91
N ARG A 8 21.40 3.93 8.10
CA ARG A 8 21.53 2.72 8.90
C ARG A 8 20.57 2.83 10.08
N VAL A 9 19.49 2.05 10.06
CA VAL A 9 18.58 1.94 11.19
C VAL A 9 19.18 0.96 12.20
N GLU A 10 19.65 1.45 13.33
CA GLU A 10 19.99 0.62 14.48
C GLU A 10 18.79 0.58 15.44
N VAL A 11 18.32 -0.62 15.73
CA VAL A 11 17.21 -0.85 16.65
C VAL A 11 17.76 -1.13 18.04
N GLY A 12 17.52 -0.22 18.98
CA GLY A 12 17.88 -0.37 20.40
C GLY A 12 16.65 -0.59 21.28
N ARG A 13 16.79 -1.28 22.42
CA ARG A 13 15.74 -1.42 23.43
C ARG A 13 15.79 -0.24 24.40
N GLY A 14 14.67 0.45 24.56
CA GLY A 14 14.46 1.40 25.65
C GLY A 14 14.13 0.69 26.96
N SER A 15 14.38 1.35 28.10
CA SER A 15 14.17 0.83 29.46
C SER A 15 12.73 0.47 29.80
N ASP A 16 11.76 0.85 28.98
CA ASP A 16 10.32 0.72 29.24
C ASP A 16 9.63 -0.26 28.28
N GLY A 17 10.40 -1.14 27.60
CA GLY A 17 9.86 -2.16 26.70
C GLY A 17 9.32 -1.62 25.35
N GLY A 18 9.42 -0.33 25.10
CA GLY A 18 9.08 0.32 23.82
C GLY A 18 10.24 0.25 22.83
N ILE A 19 9.94 0.06 21.55
CA ILE A 19 10.93 0.13 20.47
C ILE A 19 11.37 1.59 20.34
N VAL A 20 12.59 1.91 20.78
CA VAL A 20 13.20 3.22 20.50
C VAL A 20 14.11 3.03 19.28
N MET A 21 13.68 3.56 18.17
CA MET A 21 14.53 3.72 17.00
C MET A 21 15.38 4.98 17.18
N SER A 22 16.62 4.81 17.63
CA SER A 22 17.59 5.91 17.71
C SER A 22 18.42 5.93 16.44
N GLY A 23 18.00 6.69 15.48
CA GLY A 23 18.80 7.16 14.39
C GLY A 23 18.63 8.67 14.33
N SER A 24 19.65 9.45 14.65
CA SER A 24 19.66 10.88 14.36
C SER A 24 19.77 11.04 12.84
N VAL A 25 18.60 11.18 12.20
CA VAL A 25 18.53 11.49 10.78
C VAL A 25 18.07 12.92 10.64
N GLU A 26 19.01 13.82 10.41
CA GLU A 26 18.76 15.06 9.68
C GLU A 26 18.58 14.70 8.19
N ALA A 27 17.52 13.94 7.87
CA ALA A 27 17.09 13.77 6.50
C ALA A 27 15.97 14.77 6.26
N SER A 28 16.29 15.88 5.63
CA SER A 28 15.29 16.55 4.81
C SER A 28 14.84 15.53 3.77
N VAL A 29 13.74 14.82 4.02
CA VAL A 29 13.13 13.93 3.04
C VAL A 29 12.68 14.83 1.91
N GLY A 30 13.51 14.97 0.90
CA GLY A 30 13.25 15.81 -0.25
C GLY A 30 12.08 15.29 -1.09
N ARG A 31 11.93 15.88 -2.25
CA ARG A 31 10.93 15.49 -3.24
C ARG A 31 11.11 14.05 -3.71
N LEU A 32 10.11 13.20 -3.48
CA LEU A 32 10.08 11.79 -3.89
C LEU A 32 9.12 11.59 -5.05
N THR A 33 9.51 10.75 -6.01
CA THR A 33 8.60 10.27 -7.04
C THR A 33 8.23 8.82 -6.75
N LEU A 34 6.95 8.57 -6.55
CA LEU A 34 6.40 7.26 -6.25
C LEU A 34 5.82 6.64 -7.52
N ILE A 35 6.24 5.41 -7.81
CA ILE A 35 5.81 4.67 -9.00
C ILE A 35 4.93 3.51 -8.55
N GLY A 36 3.69 3.47 -9.02
CA GLY A 36 2.71 2.46 -8.65
C GLY A 36 2.68 1.24 -9.55
N SER A 37 2.20 0.13 -9.01
CA SER A 37 1.87 -1.07 -9.76
C SER A 37 0.68 -0.83 -10.68
N GLY A 38 0.61 -1.56 -11.80
CA GLY A 38 -0.54 -1.48 -12.73
C GLY A 38 -1.77 -2.25 -12.28
N TRP A 39 -1.77 -2.79 -11.06
CA TRP A 39 -2.88 -3.60 -10.57
C TRP A 39 -4.15 -2.75 -10.35
N HIS A 40 -4.04 -1.61 -9.69
CA HIS A 40 -5.15 -0.70 -9.40
C HIS A 40 -4.65 0.75 -9.23
N PRO A 41 -4.55 1.54 -10.28
CA PRO A 41 -3.96 2.87 -10.22
C PRO A 41 -4.65 3.82 -9.23
N THR A 42 -5.98 3.78 -9.14
CA THR A 42 -6.73 4.61 -8.18
C THR A 42 -6.35 4.27 -6.73
N LEU A 43 -6.33 2.99 -6.37
CA LEU A 43 -5.93 2.57 -5.02
C LEU A 43 -4.45 2.84 -4.74
N PHE A 44 -3.57 2.78 -5.74
CA PHE A 44 -2.18 3.22 -5.59
C PHE A 44 -2.10 4.69 -5.17
N ARG A 45 -2.84 5.58 -5.82
CA ARG A 45 -2.84 7.01 -5.45
C ARG A 45 -3.40 7.24 -4.05
N SER A 46 -4.47 6.55 -3.69
CA SER A 46 -5.02 6.60 -2.33
C SER A 46 -4.05 6.05 -1.28
N GLU A 47 -3.33 4.98 -1.59
CA GLU A 47 -2.26 4.45 -0.74
C GLU A 47 -1.10 5.43 -0.58
N ALA A 48 -0.67 6.06 -1.68
CA ALA A 48 0.38 7.07 -1.66
C ALA A 48 -0.02 8.27 -0.78
N GLU A 49 -1.26 8.75 -0.89
CA GLU A 49 -1.79 9.82 -0.05
C GLU A 49 -1.86 9.43 1.43
N ALA A 50 -2.34 8.23 1.74
CA ALA A 50 -2.41 7.73 3.11
C ALA A 50 -1.03 7.60 3.77
N LEU A 51 -0.02 7.14 3.02
CA LEU A 51 1.33 6.90 3.54
C LEU A 51 2.21 8.15 3.54
N ALA A 52 2.16 8.95 2.49
CA ALA A 52 3.09 10.06 2.27
C ALA A 52 2.45 11.46 2.37
N GLY A 53 1.12 11.54 2.40
CA GLY A 53 0.41 12.82 2.40
C GLY A 53 0.07 13.32 1.00
N PRO A 54 -0.26 14.60 0.87
CA PRO A 54 -0.61 15.21 -0.41
C PRO A 54 0.47 15.03 -1.46
N PHE A 55 0.06 14.92 -2.72
CA PHE A 55 0.97 14.70 -3.83
C PHE A 55 0.58 15.52 -5.07
N ASP A 56 1.57 15.78 -5.93
CA ASP A 56 1.38 16.26 -7.27
C ASP A 56 1.12 15.06 -8.21
N PHE A 57 0.04 15.12 -8.97
CA PHE A 57 -0.30 14.11 -9.97
C PHE A 57 0.59 14.29 -11.22
N VAL A 58 1.19 13.20 -11.69
CA VAL A 58 2.01 13.16 -12.93
C VAL A 58 1.41 12.20 -13.95
N HIS A 59 0.97 11.03 -13.50
CA HIS A 59 0.40 9.98 -14.34
C HIS A 59 -0.46 9.06 -13.44
N PRO A 60 -1.43 8.29 -13.93
CA PRO A 60 -2.23 7.37 -13.09
C PRO A 60 -1.41 6.51 -12.13
N ARG A 61 -0.18 6.18 -12.49
CA ARG A 61 0.75 5.37 -11.70
C ARG A 61 2.01 6.12 -11.25
N ILE A 62 2.02 7.44 -11.33
CA ILE A 62 3.17 8.26 -10.92
C ILE A 62 2.66 9.48 -10.18
N VAL A 63 3.12 9.64 -8.95
CA VAL A 63 2.85 10.81 -8.12
C VAL A 63 4.15 11.34 -7.53
N VAL A 64 4.17 12.63 -7.22
CA VAL A 64 5.32 13.29 -6.59
C VAL A 64 4.86 13.85 -5.26
N THR A 65 5.57 13.54 -4.21
CA THR A 65 5.29 14.03 -2.86
C THR A 65 6.51 14.71 -2.26
N GLU A 66 6.25 15.65 -1.38
CA GLU A 66 7.25 16.27 -0.51
C GLU A 66 6.79 16.04 0.93
N SER A 67 7.64 15.48 1.75
CA SER A 67 7.28 15.19 3.13
C SER A 67 8.48 15.38 4.04
N GLU A 68 8.24 16.04 5.16
CA GLU A 68 9.21 16.20 6.25
C GLU A 68 9.03 15.14 7.35
N ASN A 69 8.13 14.18 7.14
CA ASN A 69 7.87 13.12 8.12
C ASN A 69 9.06 12.18 8.21
N PRO A 70 9.78 12.10 9.34
CA PRO A 70 10.94 11.22 9.51
C PRO A 70 10.57 9.72 9.42
N ASN A 71 9.30 9.39 9.63
CA ASN A 71 8.79 8.02 9.53
C ASN A 71 8.38 7.63 8.09
N LEU A 72 8.52 8.54 7.10
CA LEU A 72 8.12 8.26 5.73
C LEU A 72 8.73 6.99 5.14
N PRO A 73 10.03 6.68 5.31
CA PRO A 73 10.59 5.42 4.82
C PRO A 73 9.90 4.18 5.40
N ILE A 74 9.60 4.18 6.70
CA ILE A 74 8.89 3.09 7.38
C ILE A 74 7.46 2.97 6.84
N ARG A 75 6.77 4.09 6.64
CA ARG A 75 5.43 4.13 6.08
C ARG A 75 5.41 3.59 4.65
N LEU A 76 6.33 4.02 3.79
CA LEU A 76 6.45 3.52 2.42
C LEU A 76 6.81 2.02 2.35
N ALA A 77 7.57 1.49 3.32
CA ALA A 77 7.83 0.06 3.43
C ALA A 77 6.57 -0.78 3.73
N ARG A 78 5.50 -0.14 4.18
CA ARG A 78 4.18 -0.76 4.42
C ARG A 78 3.30 -0.80 3.17
N ALA A 79 3.70 -0.15 2.07
CA ALA A 79 2.92 -0.07 0.85
C ALA A 79 2.68 -1.44 0.19
N ALA A 80 1.49 -1.63 -0.37
CA ALA A 80 1.11 -2.81 -1.14
C ALA A 80 1.24 -2.60 -2.65
N LEU A 81 1.04 -1.38 -3.13
CA LEU A 81 0.95 -1.05 -4.55
C LEU A 81 2.12 -0.22 -5.08
N LEU A 82 3.09 0.09 -4.24
CA LEU A 82 4.29 0.82 -4.62
C LEU A 82 5.28 -0.12 -5.32
N ASP A 83 5.72 0.28 -6.52
CA ASP A 83 6.65 -0.48 -7.37
C ASP A 83 8.07 0.05 -7.33
N ASP A 84 8.23 1.36 -7.12
CA ASP A 84 9.53 2.02 -7.05
C ASP A 84 9.43 3.39 -6.35
N VAL A 85 10.54 3.85 -5.76
CA VAL A 85 10.69 5.18 -5.16
C VAL A 85 11.92 5.83 -5.76
N LEU A 86 11.74 7.02 -6.35
CA LEU A 86 12.84 7.75 -6.96
C LEU A 86 13.12 9.04 -6.19
N LEU A 87 14.40 9.24 -5.90
CA LEU A 87 14.94 10.47 -5.33
C LEU A 87 15.23 11.46 -6.47
N HIS A 88 15.10 12.75 -6.20
CA HIS A 88 15.40 13.83 -7.14
C HIS A 88 14.66 13.69 -8.48
N GLY A 89 13.47 13.08 -8.45
CA GLY A 89 12.71 12.78 -9.64
C GLY A 89 12.38 14.03 -10.47
N GLN A 90 12.53 13.91 -11.79
CA GLN A 90 12.10 14.90 -12.77
C GLN A 90 11.14 14.30 -13.78
N SER A 91 10.29 15.13 -14.35
CA SER A 91 9.35 14.74 -15.40
C SER A 91 9.34 15.73 -16.54
N SER A 92 9.05 15.24 -17.74
CA SER A 92 8.82 16.08 -18.91
C SER A 92 7.81 15.44 -19.84
N ALA A 93 7.18 16.26 -20.71
CA ALA A 93 6.55 15.72 -21.91
C ALA A 93 7.59 14.92 -22.72
N PRO A 94 7.15 13.91 -23.51
CA PRO A 94 8.05 13.19 -24.41
C PRO A 94 8.79 14.14 -25.34
N VAL A 95 10.11 13.99 -25.43
CA VAL A 95 10.99 14.70 -26.35
C VAL A 95 11.76 13.68 -27.18
N GLU A 96 12.46 14.10 -28.23
CA GLU A 96 13.31 13.22 -29.02
C GLU A 96 14.28 12.42 -28.11
N PRO A 97 14.55 11.13 -28.40
CA PRO A 97 15.38 10.28 -27.53
C PRO A 97 16.79 10.84 -27.24
N ALA A 98 17.40 11.54 -28.19
CA ALA A 98 18.70 12.19 -28.00
C ALA A 98 18.58 13.34 -26.98
N THR A 99 17.59 14.21 -27.13
CA THR A 99 17.32 15.29 -26.18
C THR A 99 16.96 14.77 -24.78
N LEU A 100 16.27 13.64 -24.71
CA LEU A 100 16.01 12.99 -23.41
C LEU A 100 17.32 12.52 -22.74
N ALA A 101 18.21 11.91 -23.51
CA ALA A 101 19.51 11.47 -23.01
C ALA A 101 20.35 12.64 -22.47
N GLU A 102 20.34 13.79 -23.19
CA GLU A 102 21.01 15.02 -22.74
C GLU A 102 20.40 15.55 -21.43
N LYS A 103 19.06 15.60 -21.30
CA LYS A 103 18.40 16.02 -20.07
C LYS A 103 18.71 15.10 -18.86
N ILE A 104 18.79 13.80 -19.10
CA ILE A 104 19.16 12.84 -18.04
C ILE A 104 20.63 13.07 -17.63
N ALA A 105 21.53 13.30 -18.58
CA ALA A 105 22.94 13.56 -18.30
C ALA A 105 23.14 14.88 -17.55
N GLU A 106 22.45 15.97 -17.98
CA GLU A 106 22.48 17.25 -17.26
C GLU A 106 21.98 17.08 -15.81
N TRP A 107 20.86 16.39 -15.61
CA TRP A 107 20.32 16.10 -14.27
C TRP A 107 21.33 15.29 -13.42
N ALA A 108 22.01 14.32 -14.03
CA ALA A 108 22.97 13.46 -13.34
C ALA A 108 24.16 14.24 -12.76
N THR A 109 24.59 15.34 -13.41
CA THR A 109 25.72 16.15 -12.90
C THR A 109 25.52 16.72 -11.50
N SER A 110 24.24 16.87 -11.07
CA SER A 110 23.89 17.44 -9.76
C SER A 110 23.36 16.42 -8.76
N HIS A 111 22.95 15.23 -9.23
CA HIS A 111 22.18 14.30 -8.40
C HIS A 111 22.76 12.88 -8.35
N LEU A 112 23.61 12.49 -9.31
CA LEU A 112 24.22 11.16 -9.30
C LEU A 112 25.46 11.17 -8.41
N PRO A 113 25.52 10.35 -7.35
CA PRO A 113 26.73 10.18 -6.56
C PRO A 113 27.86 9.58 -7.40
N GLU A 114 29.12 9.92 -7.05
CA GLU A 114 30.31 9.27 -7.63
C GLU A 114 30.22 7.74 -7.44
N GLY A 115 30.74 6.98 -8.39
CA GLY A 115 30.78 5.53 -8.33
C GLY A 115 30.21 4.85 -9.57
N THR A 116 29.85 3.60 -9.42
CA THR A 116 29.26 2.82 -10.50
C THR A 116 27.77 3.11 -10.65
N PHE A 117 27.30 3.10 -11.90
CA PHE A 117 25.87 3.34 -12.16
C PHE A 117 25.32 2.49 -13.32
N ALA A 118 23.97 2.32 -13.30
CA ALA A 118 23.22 1.79 -14.43
C ALA A 118 21.99 2.63 -14.71
N ILE A 119 21.60 2.70 -15.98
CA ILE A 119 20.32 3.31 -16.38
C ILE A 119 19.33 2.19 -16.64
N ARG A 120 18.14 2.27 -16.00
CA ARG A 120 17.09 1.25 -16.01
C ARG A 120 15.78 1.79 -16.66
N PRO A 121 15.68 1.83 -18.00
CA PRO A 121 14.46 2.28 -18.64
C PRO A 121 13.33 1.26 -18.51
N ARG A 122 12.15 1.73 -18.12
CA ARG A 122 10.92 0.94 -17.95
C ARG A 122 9.78 1.57 -18.74
N ARG A 123 8.82 0.76 -19.18
CA ARG A 123 7.56 1.23 -19.77
C ARG A 123 6.43 1.09 -18.77
N LEU A 124 5.54 2.08 -18.72
CA LEU A 124 4.26 2.01 -18.04
C LEU A 124 3.13 2.21 -19.06
N GLY A 125 2.01 1.56 -18.81
CA GLY A 125 0.89 1.55 -19.74
C GLY A 125 1.32 1.02 -21.11
N THR A 126 0.89 1.69 -22.15
CA THR A 126 1.27 1.36 -23.55
C THR A 126 2.72 1.74 -23.87
N GLY A 127 3.40 2.48 -22.99
CA GLY A 127 4.72 3.04 -23.23
C GLY A 127 4.68 4.17 -24.26
N LEU A 128 5.85 4.52 -24.78
CA LEU A 128 6.00 5.58 -25.78
C LEU A 128 6.44 5.00 -27.11
N ALA A 129 5.70 5.29 -28.19
CA ALA A 129 6.06 4.89 -29.54
C ALA A 129 7.36 5.59 -29.97
N GLY A 130 8.24 4.87 -30.67
CA GLY A 130 9.52 5.41 -31.13
C GLY A 130 10.63 5.44 -30.08
N PHE A 131 10.37 5.10 -28.81
CA PHE A 131 11.38 5.08 -27.76
C PHE A 131 11.94 3.67 -27.56
N SER A 132 13.23 3.50 -27.83
CA SER A 132 13.98 2.29 -27.50
C SER A 132 14.64 2.41 -26.13
N LYS A 133 14.29 1.48 -25.21
CA LYS A 133 14.88 1.43 -23.86
C LYS A 133 16.41 1.32 -23.91
N SER A 134 16.94 0.43 -24.74
CA SER A 134 18.39 0.22 -24.88
C SER A 134 19.10 1.43 -25.46
N ALA A 135 18.49 2.08 -26.48
CA ALA A 135 19.09 3.27 -27.09
C ALA A 135 19.18 4.45 -26.09
N ILE A 136 18.13 4.67 -25.29
CA ILE A 136 18.14 5.72 -24.25
C ILE A 136 19.20 5.41 -23.19
N ALA A 137 19.25 4.17 -22.69
CA ALA A 137 20.23 3.77 -21.67
C ALA A 137 21.66 3.93 -22.19
N GLN A 138 21.92 3.53 -23.45
CA GLN A 138 23.23 3.66 -24.07
C GLN A 138 23.63 5.12 -24.30
N ALA A 139 22.73 5.95 -24.86
CA ALA A 139 23.01 7.34 -25.13
C ALA A 139 23.26 8.15 -23.86
N ALA A 140 22.35 8.04 -22.87
CA ALA A 140 22.52 8.75 -21.61
C ALA A 140 23.75 8.21 -20.81
N GLY A 141 23.95 6.90 -20.79
CA GLY A 141 25.13 6.30 -20.14
C GLY A 141 26.44 6.78 -20.73
N HIS A 142 26.52 6.94 -22.06
CA HIS A 142 27.73 7.49 -22.72
C HIS A 142 27.97 8.96 -22.36
N LEU A 143 26.92 9.76 -22.22
CA LEU A 143 27.04 11.17 -21.85
C LEU A 143 27.39 11.37 -20.36
N ILE A 144 27.02 10.45 -19.48
CA ILE A 144 27.27 10.52 -18.04
C ILE A 144 28.66 9.96 -17.68
N ALA A 145 29.09 8.89 -18.37
CA ALA A 145 30.31 8.19 -18.04
C ALA A 145 31.56 9.09 -18.16
N ASP A 146 32.31 9.19 -17.07
CA ASP A 146 33.56 9.95 -16.95
C ASP A 146 34.56 9.24 -16.00
N ASN A 147 35.49 9.98 -15.42
CA ASN A 147 36.49 9.42 -14.49
C ASN A 147 35.89 9.11 -13.10
N THR A 148 34.75 9.68 -12.76
CA THR A 148 34.09 9.54 -11.46
C THR A 148 32.82 8.67 -11.53
N HIS A 149 32.24 8.52 -12.73
CA HIS A 149 31.04 7.74 -12.98
C HIS A 149 31.29 6.66 -14.03
N THR A 150 31.28 5.40 -13.63
CA THR A 150 31.51 4.25 -14.52
C THR A 150 30.27 3.36 -14.63
N VAL A 151 30.01 2.85 -15.86
CA VAL A 151 28.85 2.00 -16.11
C VAL A 151 29.12 0.59 -15.56
N ASP A 152 28.21 0.11 -14.68
CA ASP A 152 28.12 -1.28 -14.25
C ASP A 152 26.67 -1.76 -14.38
N LEU A 153 26.44 -2.75 -15.25
CA LEU A 153 25.10 -3.28 -15.52
C LEU A 153 24.70 -4.42 -14.59
N GLU A 154 25.67 -5.03 -13.89
CA GLU A 154 25.44 -6.20 -13.05
C GLU A 154 25.19 -5.82 -11.59
N SER A 155 26.07 -4.98 -11.03
CA SER A 155 26.04 -4.60 -9.61
C SER A 155 26.33 -3.11 -9.40
N PRO A 156 25.54 -2.21 -9.99
CA PRO A 156 25.74 -0.78 -9.86
C PRO A 156 25.47 -0.30 -8.42
N GLU A 157 26.29 0.65 -7.96
CA GLU A 157 26.04 1.36 -6.69
C GLU A 157 24.82 2.29 -6.79
N ASN A 158 24.59 2.84 -7.99
CA ASN A 158 23.52 3.79 -8.26
C ASN A 158 22.67 3.35 -9.46
N GLU A 159 21.35 3.42 -9.37
CA GLU A 159 20.46 3.13 -10.49
C GLU A 159 19.64 4.36 -10.87
N ILE A 160 19.81 4.83 -12.10
CA ILE A 160 18.95 5.86 -12.71
C ILE A 160 17.78 5.14 -13.36
N VAL A 161 16.60 5.29 -12.81
CA VAL A 161 15.37 4.74 -13.39
C VAL A 161 14.77 5.76 -14.36
N VAL A 162 14.41 5.31 -15.57
CA VAL A 162 13.75 6.14 -16.57
C VAL A 162 12.42 5.50 -16.92
N ILE A 163 11.33 6.20 -16.65
CA ILE A 163 9.97 5.73 -16.89
C ILE A 163 9.43 6.36 -18.17
N LEU A 164 9.08 5.52 -19.14
CA LEU A 164 8.43 5.89 -20.39
C LEU A 164 6.93 5.56 -20.24
N ALA A 165 6.16 6.50 -19.72
CA ALA A 165 4.74 6.30 -19.44
C ALA A 165 3.86 6.79 -20.58
N GLY A 166 3.15 5.86 -21.20
CA GLY A 166 2.08 6.13 -22.14
C GLY A 166 0.72 5.97 -21.46
N PRO A 167 -0.39 6.18 -22.18
CA PRO A 167 -1.73 5.93 -21.66
C PRO A 167 -1.83 4.53 -21.05
N GLU A 168 -2.54 4.41 -19.93
CA GLU A 168 -2.86 3.10 -19.37
C GLU A 168 -3.75 2.33 -20.37
N GLY A 169 -3.46 1.06 -20.54
CA GLY A 169 -4.30 0.18 -21.35
C GLY A 169 -5.60 -0.19 -20.64
N PRO A 170 -6.45 -1.02 -21.27
CA PRO A 170 -7.65 -1.54 -20.63
C PRO A 170 -7.32 -2.17 -19.27
N SER A 171 -7.95 -1.69 -18.21
CA SER A 171 -7.76 -2.17 -16.85
C SER A 171 -8.99 -2.94 -16.39
N ASN A 172 -8.80 -3.94 -15.52
CA ASN A 172 -9.90 -4.58 -14.81
C ASN A 172 -10.53 -3.66 -13.74
N HIS A 173 -9.92 -2.50 -13.52
CA HIS A 173 -10.36 -1.52 -12.51
C HIS A 173 -10.55 -0.15 -13.19
N PRO A 174 -11.72 0.46 -13.07
CA PRO A 174 -11.98 1.78 -13.63
C PRO A 174 -11.02 2.82 -13.06
N ASP A 175 -10.46 3.65 -13.93
CA ASP A 175 -9.67 4.80 -13.53
C ASP A 175 -10.06 6.01 -14.42
N PRO A 176 -10.65 7.06 -13.86
CA PRO A 176 -11.05 8.24 -14.62
C PRO A 176 -9.87 8.98 -15.28
N LEU A 177 -8.64 8.70 -14.82
CA LEU A 177 -7.40 9.32 -15.28
C LEU A 177 -6.65 8.47 -16.33
N VAL A 178 -7.24 7.38 -16.80
CA VAL A 178 -6.61 6.44 -17.75
C VAL A 178 -6.05 7.10 -19.02
N ASN A 179 -6.70 8.17 -19.51
CA ASN A 179 -6.33 8.93 -20.70
C ASN A 179 -5.36 10.09 -20.41
N SER A 180 -4.61 10.04 -19.32
CA SER A 180 -3.59 11.05 -19.04
C SER A 180 -2.55 11.15 -20.16
N PRO A 181 -2.04 12.37 -20.44
CA PRO A 181 -1.04 12.53 -21.49
C PRO A 181 0.23 11.73 -21.16
N PRO A 182 0.96 11.30 -22.20
CA PRO A 182 2.20 10.58 -22.01
C PRO A 182 3.27 11.46 -21.34
N VAL A 183 4.10 10.84 -20.51
CA VAL A 183 5.14 11.52 -19.75
C VAL A 183 6.40 10.67 -19.66
N VAL A 184 7.56 11.33 -19.60
CA VAL A 184 8.82 10.71 -19.23
C VAL A 184 9.21 11.17 -17.82
N VAL A 185 9.63 10.24 -16.99
CA VAL A 185 10.09 10.52 -15.61
C VAL A 185 11.43 9.83 -15.40
N TRP A 186 12.36 10.50 -14.73
CA TRP A 186 13.64 9.89 -14.34
C TRP A 186 14.04 10.35 -12.94
N GLY A 187 14.88 9.55 -12.28
CA GLY A 187 15.37 9.82 -10.94
C GLY A 187 16.28 8.71 -10.46
N LEU A 188 16.92 8.94 -9.33
CA LEU A 188 17.76 7.96 -8.67
C LEU A 188 16.89 7.00 -7.86
N ARG A 189 17.05 5.68 -8.04
CA ARG A 189 16.33 4.70 -7.22
C ARG A 189 16.74 4.82 -5.77
N SER A 190 15.77 4.90 -4.87
CA SER A 190 16.04 4.82 -3.44
C SER A 190 16.60 3.45 -3.07
N THR A 191 17.70 3.40 -2.33
CA THR A 191 18.30 2.18 -1.79
C THR A 191 17.64 1.74 -0.48
N ASP A 192 16.98 2.67 0.19
CA ASP A 192 16.35 2.45 1.50
C ASP A 192 14.96 1.83 1.40
N TRP A 193 14.43 1.73 0.18
CA TRP A 193 13.12 1.15 -0.07
C TRP A 193 13.21 -0.13 -0.90
N ASN A 194 12.52 -1.17 -0.47
CA ASN A 194 12.42 -2.43 -1.18
C ASN A 194 10.97 -2.76 -1.48
N ARG A 195 10.71 -3.11 -2.74
CA ARG A 195 9.40 -3.60 -3.15
C ARG A 195 9.00 -4.84 -2.36
N VAL A 196 7.77 -4.85 -1.84
CA VAL A 196 7.20 -6.02 -1.16
C VAL A 196 7.11 -7.20 -2.13
N ARG A 197 7.64 -8.35 -1.71
CA ARG A 197 7.57 -9.61 -2.47
C ARG A 197 6.43 -10.46 -1.91
N TRP A 198 5.59 -10.97 -2.79
CA TRP A 198 4.38 -11.73 -2.42
C TRP A 198 4.59 -13.24 -2.38
N GLY A 199 5.67 -13.77 -2.95
CA GLY A 199 6.04 -15.18 -2.87
C GLY A 199 6.45 -15.59 -1.46
N GLY A 200 6.23 -16.86 -1.12
CA GLY A 200 6.55 -17.43 0.19
C GLY A 200 5.49 -17.18 1.26
N ARG A 201 4.39 -16.45 0.95
CA ARG A 201 3.31 -16.14 1.91
C ARG A 201 1.91 -16.15 1.32
N GLN A 202 1.77 -16.69 0.11
CA GLN A 202 0.45 -16.93 -0.48
C GLN A 202 -0.38 -17.85 0.42
N PRO A 203 -1.72 -17.79 0.38
CA PRO A 203 -2.56 -18.63 1.24
C PRO A 203 -2.19 -20.10 1.24
N MET A 204 -1.89 -20.69 0.07
CA MET A 204 -1.52 -22.09 -0.08
C MET A 204 -0.10 -22.45 0.44
N GLU A 205 0.74 -21.44 0.72
CA GLU A 205 2.09 -21.60 1.26
C GLU A 205 2.11 -21.57 2.80
N ARG A 206 0.98 -21.24 3.43
CA ARG A 206 0.84 -21.13 4.90
C ARG A 206 0.58 -22.48 5.54
N PRO A 207 1.05 -22.72 6.77
CA PRO A 207 0.76 -23.95 7.52
C PRO A 207 -0.73 -24.25 7.70
N PHE A 208 -1.54 -23.20 7.91
CA PHE A 208 -2.99 -23.30 7.97
C PHE A 208 -3.62 -22.52 6.81
N PHE A 209 -4.40 -23.20 6.00
CA PHE A 209 -5.01 -22.67 4.79
C PHE A 209 -6.50 -23.03 4.71
N GLN A 210 -7.30 -22.10 4.17
CA GLN A 210 -8.68 -22.32 3.75
C GLN A 210 -8.91 -21.64 2.38
N PRO A 211 -9.79 -22.19 1.52
CA PRO A 211 -10.01 -21.65 0.16
C PRO A 211 -10.48 -20.19 0.09
N VAL A 212 -11.02 -19.67 1.19
CA VAL A 212 -11.53 -18.30 1.31
C VAL A 212 -10.50 -17.32 1.89
N SER A 213 -9.23 -17.71 2.02
CA SER A 213 -8.18 -16.86 2.59
C SER A 213 -7.90 -15.65 1.71
N LEU A 214 -7.72 -14.49 2.35
CA LEU A 214 -7.44 -13.24 1.66
C LEU A 214 -6.03 -13.23 1.04
N GLU A 215 -5.92 -12.68 -0.17
CA GLU A 215 -4.64 -12.48 -0.86
C GLU A 215 -3.75 -11.49 -0.08
N PRO A 216 -2.43 -11.75 0.07
CA PRO A 216 -1.52 -10.92 0.85
C PRO A 216 -1.49 -9.45 0.41
N ARG A 217 -1.51 -9.18 -0.90
CA ARG A 217 -1.53 -7.81 -1.42
C ARG A 217 -2.74 -7.02 -0.95
N LEU A 218 -3.91 -7.63 -0.99
CA LEU A 218 -5.16 -6.98 -0.57
C LEU A 218 -5.21 -6.80 0.95
N ALA A 219 -4.71 -7.79 1.70
CA ALA A 219 -4.55 -7.67 3.15
C ALA A 219 -3.61 -6.52 3.54
N ARG A 220 -2.43 -6.42 2.89
CA ARG A 220 -1.49 -5.33 3.09
C ARG A 220 -2.08 -3.98 2.69
N LEU A 221 -2.85 -3.93 1.61
CA LEU A 221 -3.49 -2.71 1.13
C LEU A 221 -4.48 -2.14 2.15
N LEU A 222 -5.27 -2.98 2.82
CA LEU A 222 -6.16 -2.51 3.88
C LEU A 222 -5.38 -1.84 5.02
N ILE A 223 -4.21 -2.37 5.35
CA ILE A 223 -3.35 -1.80 6.38
C ILE A 223 -2.75 -0.47 5.92
N SER A 224 -2.19 -0.42 4.71
CA SER A 224 -1.55 0.80 4.20
C SER A 224 -2.55 1.94 3.99
N LEU A 225 -3.76 1.65 3.53
CA LEU A 225 -4.84 2.63 3.39
C LEU A 225 -5.37 3.15 4.74
N GLY A 226 -5.15 2.43 5.84
CA GLY A 226 -5.51 2.86 7.18
C GLY A 226 -4.58 3.91 7.79
N HIS A 227 -3.46 4.21 7.14
CA HIS A 227 -2.58 5.29 7.59
C HIS A 227 -3.23 6.65 7.41
N ARG A 228 -2.82 7.59 8.24
CA ARG A 228 -3.21 8.99 8.17
C ARG A 228 -1.97 9.86 8.38
N THR A 229 -1.97 11.05 7.81
CA THR A 229 -0.83 11.98 7.94
C THR A 229 -0.69 12.57 9.33
N ASP A 230 -1.78 12.60 10.10
CA ASP A 230 -1.87 13.15 11.46
C ASP A 230 -1.67 12.13 12.58
N SER A 231 -1.42 10.84 12.24
CA SER A 231 -1.24 9.78 13.24
C SER A 231 -0.26 8.71 12.76
N GLU A 232 0.44 8.08 13.71
CA GLU A 232 1.27 6.91 13.43
C GLU A 232 0.59 5.66 14.03
N PRO A 233 0.12 4.74 13.18
CA PRO A 233 -0.50 3.52 13.67
C PRO A 233 0.53 2.57 14.27
N THR A 234 0.14 1.97 15.38
CA THR A 234 0.94 1.00 16.12
C THR A 234 0.33 -0.40 16.13
N THR A 235 -0.99 -0.49 15.93
CA THR A 235 -1.74 -1.73 16.10
C THR A 235 -2.74 -1.91 14.96
N VAL A 236 -2.84 -3.14 14.46
CA VAL A 236 -3.92 -3.57 13.55
C VAL A 236 -4.89 -4.44 14.33
N ILE A 237 -6.18 -4.17 14.18
CA ILE A 237 -7.27 -4.90 14.85
C ILE A 237 -8.12 -5.56 13.78
N ASP A 238 -8.19 -6.91 13.83
CA ASP A 238 -8.99 -7.73 12.91
C ASP A 238 -9.94 -8.65 13.70
N PRO A 239 -11.21 -8.24 13.87
CA PRO A 239 -12.20 -9.02 14.63
C PRO A 239 -12.81 -10.19 13.84
N PHE A 240 -12.34 -10.48 12.63
CA PHE A 240 -12.78 -11.58 11.77
C PHE A 240 -11.57 -12.26 11.11
N CYS A 241 -10.57 -12.62 11.91
CA CYS A 241 -9.24 -12.93 11.42
C CYS A 241 -9.16 -14.17 10.50
N GLY A 242 -10.12 -15.08 10.55
CA GLY A 242 -10.14 -16.28 9.70
C GLY A 242 -8.82 -17.04 9.77
N THR A 243 -8.10 -17.11 8.64
CA THR A 243 -6.78 -17.75 8.55
C THR A 243 -5.60 -16.82 8.88
N GLY A 244 -5.88 -15.60 9.34
CA GLY A 244 -4.86 -14.64 9.75
C GLY A 244 -4.19 -13.87 8.61
N GLY A 245 -4.86 -13.73 7.45
CA GLY A 245 -4.26 -13.05 6.30
C GLY A 245 -3.84 -11.61 6.58
N ILE A 246 -4.72 -10.83 7.20
CA ILE A 246 -4.45 -9.44 7.60
C ILE A 246 -3.45 -9.41 8.78
N ALA A 247 -3.63 -10.31 9.76
CA ALA A 247 -2.75 -10.42 10.93
C ALA A 247 -1.28 -10.66 10.53
N ILE A 248 -1.01 -11.57 9.58
CA ILE A 248 0.33 -11.82 9.04
C ILE A 248 0.91 -10.55 8.40
N GLU A 249 0.14 -9.89 7.53
CA GLU A 249 0.61 -8.69 6.84
C GLU A 249 0.84 -7.50 7.79
N ALA A 250 0.05 -7.40 8.87
CA ALA A 250 0.26 -6.42 9.93
C ALA A 250 1.57 -6.66 10.67
N MET A 251 1.83 -7.90 11.07
CA MET A 251 3.07 -8.30 11.72
C MET A 251 4.29 -8.02 10.83
N LEU A 252 4.22 -8.38 9.53
CA LEU A 252 5.26 -8.10 8.54
C LEU A 252 5.42 -6.61 8.23
N ALA A 253 4.44 -5.78 8.58
CA ALA A 253 4.51 -4.31 8.52
C ALA A 253 5.07 -3.69 9.79
N GLY A 254 5.48 -4.49 10.79
CA GLY A 254 6.00 -4.02 12.07
C GLY A 254 4.92 -3.44 12.99
N LEU A 255 3.66 -3.88 12.85
CA LEU A 255 2.53 -3.43 13.68
C LEU A 255 2.11 -4.54 14.65
N ALA A 256 1.73 -4.17 15.87
CA ALA A 256 1.10 -5.08 16.80
C ALA A 256 -0.25 -5.58 16.23
N VAL A 257 -0.67 -6.77 16.65
CA VAL A 257 -1.89 -7.41 16.13
C VAL A 257 -2.83 -7.78 17.28
N LEU A 258 -4.06 -7.32 17.20
CA LEU A 258 -5.19 -7.82 17.97
C LEU A 258 -6.18 -8.48 17.01
N ALA A 259 -6.42 -9.76 17.18
CA ALA A 259 -7.25 -10.51 16.24
C ALA A 259 -8.27 -11.40 16.96
N SER A 260 -9.43 -11.62 16.37
CA SER A 260 -10.41 -12.57 16.91
C SER A 260 -11.19 -13.28 15.82
N ASP A 261 -11.76 -14.40 16.17
CA ASP A 261 -12.73 -15.15 15.38
C ASP A 261 -13.65 -15.94 16.32
N LEU A 262 -14.85 -16.24 15.88
CA LEU A 262 -15.79 -17.11 16.62
C LEU A 262 -15.49 -18.59 16.43
N ASP A 263 -14.79 -18.98 15.37
CA ASP A 263 -14.42 -20.38 15.12
C ASP A 263 -13.05 -20.69 15.77
N PRO A 264 -13.01 -21.56 16.80
CA PRO A 264 -11.76 -21.93 17.48
C PRO A 264 -10.70 -22.52 16.54
N ARG A 265 -11.13 -23.12 15.40
CA ARG A 265 -10.18 -23.64 14.38
C ARG A 265 -9.48 -22.49 13.66
N MET A 266 -10.18 -21.37 13.41
CA MET A 266 -9.60 -20.18 12.80
C MET A 266 -8.62 -19.52 13.78
N VAL A 267 -9.00 -19.39 15.04
CA VAL A 267 -8.10 -18.88 16.11
C VAL A 267 -6.82 -19.70 16.20
N ALA A 268 -6.94 -21.03 16.29
CA ALA A 268 -5.79 -21.92 16.34
C ALA A 268 -4.93 -21.83 15.07
N GLY A 269 -5.55 -21.80 13.90
CA GLY A 269 -4.87 -21.69 12.61
C GLY A 269 -4.18 -20.33 12.42
N THR A 270 -4.80 -19.23 12.85
CA THR A 270 -4.18 -17.91 12.85
C THR A 270 -2.96 -17.86 13.77
N LYS A 271 -3.02 -18.40 14.98
CA LYS A 271 -1.86 -18.52 15.88
C LYS A 271 -0.72 -19.33 15.24
N GLN A 272 -1.05 -20.45 14.59
CA GLN A 272 -0.07 -21.27 13.87
C GLN A 272 0.60 -20.47 12.72
N ASN A 273 -0.17 -19.75 11.94
CA ASN A 273 0.32 -18.94 10.84
C ASN A 273 1.17 -17.74 11.30
N LEU A 274 0.78 -17.07 12.37
CA LEU A 274 1.56 -15.97 12.95
C LEU A 274 2.91 -16.46 13.51
N LYS A 275 2.91 -17.61 14.20
CA LYS A 275 4.15 -18.22 14.67
C LYS A 275 5.08 -18.56 13.50
N TRP A 276 4.57 -19.22 12.47
CA TRP A 276 5.33 -19.54 11.26
C TRP A 276 5.88 -18.28 10.59
N ALA A 277 5.05 -17.25 10.41
CA ALA A 277 5.48 -16.02 9.77
C ALA A 277 6.53 -15.26 10.60
N SER A 278 6.45 -15.32 11.93
CA SER A 278 7.46 -14.78 12.84
C SER A 278 8.81 -15.51 12.69
N GLU A 279 8.80 -16.82 12.54
CA GLU A 279 10.00 -17.65 12.44
C GLU A 279 10.65 -17.59 11.05
N GLU A 280 9.85 -17.58 9.98
CA GLU A 280 10.33 -17.75 8.60
C GLU A 280 10.39 -16.45 7.78
N LEU A 281 9.59 -15.43 8.13
CA LEU A 281 9.41 -14.24 7.29
C LEU A 281 9.79 -12.92 7.96
N CYS A 282 9.68 -12.80 9.28
CA CYS A 282 9.89 -11.52 10.00
C CYS A 282 11.36 -11.13 10.21
N GLY A 283 12.29 -12.06 10.11
CA GLY A 283 13.71 -11.78 10.34
C GLY A 283 13.97 -11.25 11.75
N GLN A 284 14.21 -9.94 11.90
CA GLN A 284 14.57 -9.31 13.19
C GLN A 284 13.42 -8.58 13.89
N TYR A 285 12.21 -8.56 13.34
CA TYR A 285 11.08 -7.83 13.94
C TYR A 285 10.35 -8.69 14.94
N GLU A 286 10.45 -8.35 16.24
CA GLU A 286 9.58 -8.90 17.27
C GLU A 286 8.33 -8.01 17.38
N THR A 287 7.21 -8.46 16.78
CA THR A 287 5.91 -7.82 16.95
C THR A 287 5.06 -8.62 17.91
N THR A 288 4.30 -7.92 18.75
CA THR A 288 3.35 -8.56 19.66
C THR A 288 2.05 -8.89 18.96
N TRP A 289 1.43 -10.01 19.30
CA TRP A 289 0.11 -10.35 18.80
C TRP A 289 -0.71 -11.07 19.87
N ASP A 290 -2.02 -10.82 19.85
CA ASP A 290 -3.01 -11.53 20.65
C ASP A 290 -4.15 -11.97 19.73
N VAL A 291 -4.54 -13.25 19.83
CA VAL A 291 -5.61 -13.84 19.05
C VAL A 291 -6.59 -14.54 19.98
N GLN A 292 -7.85 -14.11 19.99
CA GLN A 292 -8.86 -14.59 20.92
C GLN A 292 -10.07 -15.23 20.23
N GLU A 293 -10.70 -16.19 20.89
CA GLU A 293 -11.97 -16.79 20.49
C GLU A 293 -13.13 -15.98 21.10
N ILE A 294 -13.45 -14.85 20.45
CA ILE A 294 -14.53 -13.95 20.90
C ILE A 294 -15.26 -13.34 19.70
N GLY A 295 -16.53 -13.03 19.90
CA GLY A 295 -17.32 -12.26 18.94
C GLY A 295 -16.93 -10.79 18.94
N VAL A 296 -17.15 -10.13 17.79
CA VAL A 296 -16.76 -8.73 17.59
C VAL A 296 -17.36 -7.78 18.62
N GLU A 297 -18.57 -8.05 19.10
CA GLU A 297 -19.26 -7.26 20.12
C GLU A 297 -18.58 -7.27 21.49
N PHE A 298 -17.76 -8.28 21.79
CA PHE A 298 -17.04 -8.44 23.05
C PHE A 298 -15.59 -7.94 22.97
N THR A 299 -15.11 -7.56 21.78
CA THR A 299 -13.73 -7.10 21.61
C THR A 299 -13.39 -5.82 22.41
N PRO A 300 -14.33 -4.85 22.62
CA PRO A 300 -14.06 -3.70 23.48
C PRO A 300 -13.81 -4.08 24.95
N ASP A 301 -14.53 -5.08 25.45
CA ASP A 301 -14.35 -5.55 26.84
C ASP A 301 -13.03 -6.34 26.99
N ALA A 302 -12.63 -7.09 25.95
CA ALA A 302 -11.43 -7.92 25.97
C ALA A 302 -10.14 -7.11 25.83
N TRP A 303 -10.12 -6.10 24.96
CA TRP A 303 -8.90 -5.33 24.67
C TRP A 303 -8.88 -3.92 25.29
N GLY A 304 -10.05 -3.41 25.72
CA GLY A 304 -10.16 -2.07 26.26
C GLY A 304 -9.90 -0.99 25.21
N ARG A 305 -9.41 0.17 25.67
CA ARG A 305 -9.03 1.29 24.79
C ARG A 305 -7.61 1.06 24.24
N VAL A 306 -7.46 1.14 22.94
CA VAL A 306 -6.20 1.01 22.21
C VAL A 306 -6.05 2.21 21.29
N SER A 307 -5.00 3.00 21.44
CA SER A 307 -4.73 4.15 20.58
C SER A 307 -3.84 3.80 19.39
N GLY A 308 -3.96 4.54 18.30
CA GLY A 308 -3.17 4.31 17.09
C GLY A 308 -3.58 3.03 16.36
N SER A 309 -4.88 2.77 16.27
CA SER A 309 -5.40 1.55 15.68
C SER A 309 -5.80 1.70 14.22
N ILE A 310 -5.48 0.69 13.43
CA ILE A 310 -6.12 0.44 12.13
C ILE A 310 -7.05 -0.77 12.30
N PHE A 311 -8.34 -0.55 12.19
CA PHE A 311 -9.32 -1.64 12.10
C PHE A 311 -9.35 -2.13 10.67
N ALA A 312 -8.69 -3.23 10.38
CA ALA A 312 -8.60 -3.82 9.04
C ALA A 312 -9.25 -5.20 9.06
N PHE A 313 -10.32 -5.39 8.31
CA PHE A 313 -11.04 -6.66 8.33
C PHE A 313 -11.83 -6.96 7.05
N ASP A 314 -12.05 -8.24 6.80
CA ASP A 314 -12.90 -8.81 5.76
C ASP A 314 -14.00 -9.64 6.45
N PRO A 315 -15.19 -9.07 6.71
CA PRO A 315 -16.24 -9.75 7.48
C PRO A 315 -16.68 -11.06 6.81
N PRO A 316 -17.14 -12.05 7.59
CA PRO A 316 -17.59 -13.32 7.01
C PRO A 316 -18.89 -13.12 6.22
N TYR A 317 -18.84 -13.53 4.96
CA TYR A 317 -20.00 -13.53 4.07
C TYR A 317 -20.35 -14.99 3.76
N GLY A 318 -21.38 -15.58 4.30
CA GLY A 318 -21.83 -16.94 3.92
C GLY A 318 -22.03 -17.09 2.41
N ARG A 319 -22.37 -18.28 1.89
CA ARG A 319 -22.49 -18.57 0.44
C ARG A 319 -23.46 -17.66 -0.34
N ASN A 320 -24.36 -16.93 0.35
CA ASN A 320 -25.24 -15.89 -0.19
C ASN A 320 -25.10 -14.57 0.57
N ALA A 321 -23.97 -14.32 1.17
CA ALA A 321 -23.78 -13.34 2.23
C ALA A 321 -23.88 -11.89 1.79
N TRP A 322 -23.65 -11.59 0.53
CA TRP A 322 -23.83 -10.23 0.02
C TRP A 322 -25.31 -9.76 0.08
N LYS A 323 -26.26 -10.67 0.41
CA LYS A 323 -27.68 -10.39 0.64
C LYS A 323 -28.17 -10.73 2.05
N SER A 324 -27.26 -11.11 2.98
CA SER A 324 -27.61 -11.56 4.31
C SER A 324 -27.78 -10.39 5.28
N GLU A 325 -28.96 -10.24 5.87
CA GLU A 325 -29.21 -9.27 6.94
C GLU A 325 -28.26 -9.49 8.12
N ASP A 326 -27.96 -10.73 8.47
CA ASP A 326 -27.05 -11.08 9.59
C ASP A 326 -25.64 -10.56 9.34
N GLY A 327 -25.11 -10.70 8.11
CA GLY A 327 -23.79 -10.18 7.73
C GLY A 327 -23.73 -8.65 7.81
N TYR A 328 -24.79 -7.98 7.42
CA TYR A 328 -24.90 -6.53 7.54
C TYR A 328 -24.93 -6.06 8.99
N GLN A 329 -25.74 -6.69 9.85
CA GLN A 329 -25.76 -6.36 11.28
C GLN A 329 -24.42 -6.64 11.96
N LEU A 330 -23.72 -7.71 11.56
CA LEU A 330 -22.40 -8.02 12.06
C LEU A 330 -21.37 -6.93 11.68
N PHE A 331 -21.41 -6.43 10.44
CA PHE A 331 -20.61 -5.29 10.01
C PHE A 331 -20.88 -4.04 10.84
N LEU A 332 -22.14 -3.71 11.10
CA LEU A 332 -22.50 -2.57 11.94
C LEU A 332 -22.03 -2.71 13.40
N LYS A 333 -22.06 -3.93 13.95
CA LYS A 333 -21.45 -4.24 15.26
C LYS A 333 -19.95 -4.00 15.25
N ALA A 334 -19.26 -4.39 14.16
CA ALA A 334 -17.81 -4.13 14.01
C ALA A 334 -17.49 -2.63 13.99
N CYS A 335 -18.29 -1.84 13.28
CA CYS A 335 -18.15 -0.38 13.29
C CYS A 335 -18.30 0.20 14.70
N SER A 336 -19.28 -0.28 15.47
CA SER A 336 -19.50 0.17 16.84
C SER A 336 -18.37 -0.27 17.79
N ALA A 337 -17.94 -1.51 17.69
CA ALA A 337 -16.82 -2.04 18.49
C ALA A 337 -15.52 -1.29 18.21
N ALA A 338 -15.22 -1.01 16.95
CA ALA A 338 -14.06 -0.24 16.56
C ALA A 338 -14.05 1.16 17.21
N ARG A 339 -15.18 1.88 17.19
CA ARG A 339 -15.30 3.19 17.88
C ARG A 339 -15.15 3.10 19.39
N ALA A 340 -15.59 2.01 20.00
CA ALA A 340 -15.44 1.80 21.44
C ALA A 340 -13.98 1.54 21.83
N ILE A 341 -13.20 0.87 20.96
CA ILE A 341 -11.79 0.58 21.20
C ILE A 341 -10.91 1.81 20.93
N ASP A 342 -11.09 2.46 19.76
CA ASP A 342 -10.31 3.64 19.39
C ASP A 342 -11.17 4.64 18.62
N ASP A 343 -11.44 5.78 19.22
CA ASP A 343 -12.25 6.84 18.61
C ASP A 343 -11.42 7.76 17.68
N THR A 344 -10.13 7.52 17.56
CA THR A 344 -9.20 8.23 16.67
C THR A 344 -8.63 7.35 15.56
N GLY A 345 -8.82 6.05 15.62
CA GLY A 345 -8.32 5.07 14.66
C GLY A 345 -8.94 5.19 13.25
N SER A 346 -8.45 4.40 12.31
CA SER A 346 -9.00 4.27 10.96
C SER A 346 -9.71 2.93 10.79
N LEU A 347 -10.73 2.89 9.93
CA LEU A 347 -11.45 1.66 9.59
C LEU A 347 -11.25 1.36 8.11
N CYS A 348 -10.73 0.17 7.79
CA CYS A 348 -10.50 -0.32 6.44
C CYS A 348 -11.16 -1.69 6.28
N THR A 349 -12.06 -1.84 5.32
CA THR A 349 -12.77 -3.11 5.16
C THR A 349 -13.05 -3.45 3.71
N LEU A 350 -13.30 -4.72 3.46
CA LEU A 350 -13.78 -5.23 2.19
C LEU A 350 -15.25 -5.60 2.33
N LEU A 351 -16.09 -5.02 1.50
CA LEU A 351 -17.52 -5.35 1.50
C LEU A 351 -17.92 -6.02 0.18
N PRO A 352 -18.70 -7.09 0.18
CA PRO A 352 -19.14 -7.74 -1.04
C PRO A 352 -20.12 -6.83 -1.80
N THR A 353 -19.90 -6.71 -3.11
CA THR A 353 -20.74 -5.93 -4.01
C THR A 353 -21.04 -6.70 -5.29
N ASP A 354 -22.03 -6.24 -6.05
CA ASP A 354 -22.37 -6.82 -7.33
C ASP A 354 -21.25 -6.59 -8.35
N PRO A 355 -20.77 -7.62 -9.06
CA PRO A 355 -19.82 -7.44 -10.16
C PRO A 355 -20.29 -6.50 -11.27
N ALA A 356 -21.60 -6.25 -11.40
CA ALA A 356 -22.16 -5.28 -12.34
C ALA A 356 -21.62 -3.85 -12.16
N ILE A 357 -21.05 -3.54 -11.00
CA ILE A 357 -20.36 -2.25 -10.75
C ILE A 357 -19.21 -1.98 -11.74
N PHE A 358 -18.74 -3.01 -12.46
CA PHE A 358 -17.71 -2.90 -13.51
C PHE A 358 -18.27 -2.90 -14.94
N SER A 359 -19.59 -2.88 -15.14
CA SER A 359 -20.18 -2.82 -16.48
C SER A 359 -20.00 -1.43 -17.08
N GLU A 360 -19.74 -1.37 -18.40
CA GLU A 360 -19.56 -0.10 -19.13
C GLU A 360 -20.82 0.79 -19.14
N ASP A 361 -21.99 0.17 -18.92
CA ASP A 361 -23.28 0.88 -18.77
C ASP A 361 -23.45 1.55 -17.39
N SER A 362 -22.41 1.54 -16.56
CA SER A 362 -22.48 1.99 -15.17
C SER A 362 -22.29 3.50 -14.94
N ASP A 363 -22.23 4.31 -16.00
CA ASP A 363 -22.18 5.78 -15.88
C ASP A 363 -23.37 6.35 -15.06
N GLU A 364 -24.36 5.50 -14.75
CA GLU A 364 -25.53 5.83 -13.94
C GLU A 364 -25.95 4.69 -12.99
N LEU A 365 -25.03 3.94 -12.32
CA LEU A 365 -25.50 3.13 -11.21
C LEU A 365 -25.83 4.06 -10.04
N PRO A 366 -27.11 4.42 -9.81
CA PRO A 366 -27.47 5.51 -8.91
C PRO A 366 -27.14 5.21 -7.45
N ASP A 367 -26.89 3.98 -7.07
CA ASP A 367 -26.57 3.57 -5.71
C ASP A 367 -26.28 2.06 -5.66
N PRO A 368 -25.01 1.62 -5.81
CA PRO A 368 -24.72 0.20 -5.95
C PRO A 368 -25.15 -0.58 -4.70
N LEU A 369 -25.59 -1.81 -4.92
CA LEU A 369 -25.90 -2.71 -3.82
C LEU A 369 -24.63 -3.31 -3.22
N VAL A 370 -24.41 -2.99 -1.96
CA VAL A 370 -23.33 -3.54 -1.13
C VAL A 370 -23.98 -4.28 0.03
N MET A 371 -23.60 -5.52 0.27
CA MET A 371 -24.27 -6.36 1.28
C MET A 371 -25.81 -6.42 1.13
N GLY A 372 -26.31 -6.32 -0.10
CA GLY A 372 -27.73 -6.30 -0.41
C GLY A 372 -28.48 -5.04 0.00
N LYS A 373 -27.81 -3.98 0.39
CA LYS A 373 -28.36 -2.67 0.73
C LYS A 373 -27.82 -1.60 -0.24
N PRO A 374 -28.58 -0.54 -0.53
CA PRO A 374 -28.05 0.65 -1.19
C PRO A 374 -26.82 1.18 -0.47
N TRP A 375 -25.78 1.56 -1.22
CA TRP A 375 -24.53 2.06 -0.63
C TRP A 375 -24.75 3.32 0.22
N SER A 376 -25.60 4.24 -0.23
CA SER A 376 -25.97 5.44 0.53
C SER A 376 -26.44 5.10 1.95
N LYS A 377 -27.28 4.09 2.08
CA LYS A 377 -27.79 3.64 3.38
C LYS A 377 -26.69 3.08 4.29
N ILE A 378 -25.70 2.40 3.72
CA ILE A 378 -24.55 1.89 4.48
C ILE A 378 -23.71 3.07 4.99
N VAL A 379 -23.44 4.06 4.14
CA VAL A 379 -22.71 5.28 4.50
C VAL A 379 -23.41 6.03 5.65
N ASP A 380 -24.73 6.21 5.57
CA ASP A 380 -25.52 6.84 6.64
C ASP A 380 -25.37 6.07 7.97
N HIS A 381 -25.51 4.74 7.96
CA HIS A 381 -25.38 3.93 9.17
C HIS A 381 -23.93 3.89 9.71
N MET A 382 -22.90 4.02 8.85
CA MET A 382 -21.54 4.20 9.30
C MET A 382 -21.34 5.56 9.97
N LEU A 383 -21.92 6.61 9.38
CA LEU A 383 -21.88 7.97 9.94
C LEU A 383 -22.56 8.06 11.31
N GLU A 384 -23.73 7.43 11.48
CA GLU A 384 -24.43 7.30 12.77
C GLU A 384 -23.57 6.63 13.85
N ARG A 385 -22.60 5.79 13.44
CA ARG A 385 -21.66 5.10 14.33
C ARG A 385 -20.32 5.83 14.47
N GLY A 386 -20.25 7.07 13.99
CA GLY A 386 -19.09 7.92 14.11
C GLY A 386 -18.00 7.64 13.06
N TRP A 387 -18.35 7.03 11.91
CA TRP A 387 -17.41 6.75 10.82
C TRP A 387 -17.81 7.51 9.55
N ARG A 388 -16.95 8.41 9.08
CA ARG A 388 -17.09 9.11 7.81
C ARG A 388 -16.28 8.36 6.73
N VAL A 389 -16.94 7.84 5.73
CA VAL A 389 -16.31 7.19 4.58
C VAL A 389 -15.49 8.24 3.81
N VAL A 390 -14.22 7.95 3.55
CA VAL A 390 -13.27 8.83 2.83
C VAL A 390 -12.80 8.23 1.52
N LEU A 391 -12.87 6.89 1.36
CA LEU A 391 -12.51 6.20 0.14
C LEU A 391 -13.44 5.02 -0.09
N THR A 392 -13.86 4.87 -1.34
CA THR A 392 -14.44 3.64 -1.86
C THR A 392 -13.84 3.29 -3.20
N ALA A 393 -13.45 2.03 -3.40
CA ALA A 393 -12.93 1.56 -4.67
C ALA A 393 -13.34 0.10 -4.90
N PRO A 394 -13.96 -0.23 -6.05
CA PRO A 394 -14.34 -1.59 -6.38
C PRO A 394 -13.11 -2.40 -6.82
N VAL A 395 -13.00 -3.62 -6.31
CA VAL A 395 -11.96 -4.60 -6.67
C VAL A 395 -12.63 -5.85 -7.22
N LYS A 396 -12.27 -6.23 -8.43
CA LYS A 396 -12.74 -7.45 -9.07
C LYS A 396 -11.95 -8.64 -8.52
N VAL A 397 -12.66 -9.59 -7.90
CA VAL A 397 -12.05 -10.83 -7.40
C VAL A 397 -12.13 -11.92 -8.46
N HIS A 398 -13.33 -12.17 -9.01
CA HIS A 398 -13.57 -13.05 -10.14
C HIS A 398 -14.91 -12.68 -10.83
N ARG A 399 -15.33 -13.46 -11.85
CA ARG A 399 -16.53 -13.12 -12.67
C ARG A 399 -17.83 -12.93 -11.87
N SER A 400 -17.95 -13.59 -10.72
CA SER A 400 -19.18 -13.56 -9.89
C SER A 400 -18.96 -12.93 -8.50
N LEU A 401 -17.81 -12.32 -8.24
CA LEU A 401 -17.50 -11.69 -6.97
C LEU A 401 -16.70 -10.40 -7.19
N ALA A 402 -17.25 -9.32 -6.73
CA ALA A 402 -16.56 -8.05 -6.54
C ALA A 402 -16.56 -7.68 -5.05
N ARG A 403 -15.59 -6.89 -4.67
CA ARG A 403 -15.50 -6.31 -3.33
C ARG A 403 -15.32 -4.81 -3.43
N LEU A 404 -15.91 -4.10 -2.51
CA LEU A 404 -15.69 -2.68 -2.32
C LEU A 404 -14.66 -2.49 -1.20
N VAL A 405 -13.52 -1.93 -1.52
CA VAL A 405 -12.59 -1.41 -0.51
C VAL A 405 -13.22 -0.15 0.06
N VAL A 406 -13.35 -0.11 1.38
CA VAL A 406 -13.92 1.03 2.10
C VAL A 406 -12.92 1.49 3.14
N VAL A 407 -12.60 2.78 3.13
CA VAL A 407 -11.84 3.44 4.19
C VAL A 407 -12.71 4.49 4.84
N ALA A 408 -12.75 4.49 6.16
CA ALA A 408 -13.47 5.47 6.94
C ALA A 408 -12.60 6.02 8.09
N HIS A 409 -12.75 7.30 8.34
CA HIS A 409 -12.14 8.01 9.44
C HIS A 409 -13.20 8.42 10.47
N PRO A 410 -12.80 8.71 11.71
CA PRO A 410 -13.73 9.24 12.71
C PRO A 410 -14.48 10.46 12.19
N SER A 411 -15.80 10.49 12.38
CA SER A 411 -16.58 11.72 12.26
C SER A 411 -16.52 12.46 13.58
N HIS A 412 -16.18 13.73 13.53
CA HIS A 412 -16.16 14.64 14.68
C HIS A 412 -17.58 15.04 15.03
#